data_a776d87c40ca03daddfae63115ed9164
#
_entry.id   a776d87c40ca03daddfae63115ed9164
#
_cell.length_a   1.000
_cell.length_b   1.000
_cell.length_c   1.000
_cell.angle_alpha   90.00
_cell.angle_beta   90.00
_cell.angle_gamma   90.00
#
_symmetry.space_group_name_H-M   'P 1'
#
loop_
_entity.id
_entity.type
_entity.pdbx_description
1 polymer ?
#
loop_
_entity_poly.entity_id
_entity_poly.type
_entity_poly.pdbx_seq_one_letter_code
_entity_poly.pdbx_strand_id
1 'polypeptide(L)'
;MNMNQMFRKLRVPALLAGLVLSTVVAMADTSEVLVRLSDGDTITEQDLSAYLDRRVDLRAAARNSSGVETVLREMALERALMREGERLGEPRKEDKKAERFDGAYAYSIFQKLGKVCQPPTDAADARRFFDEHPQAFRVPPMARLARIMLPTAEKIAGEPAMGWLMVQAEAIARGTRSLEDVAEQAAKVYKLDPQGDLGWVTLTDETAILRALASAKQGDLVGPVRDGDYGYLFSILAKRESRQLAWDEVAVSVPTRAVNFCRHEASEQLRADLFKKYGVELDQAAIKGLFDRKTKQ
;
A
#
# COMPACT_ATOMS: atom_id res chain seq x y z
N MET A 1 9.96 -85.37 47.71
CA MET A 1 11.40 -85.59 47.95
C MET A 1 12.07 -84.22 47.64
N ASN A 2 12.44 -83.54 48.71
CA ASN A 2 13.70 -82.94 49.04
C ASN A 2 14.34 -82.04 47.91
N MET A 3 14.80 -80.92 48.14
CA MET A 3 15.31 -80.23 49.33
C MET A 3 16.06 -78.93 48.82
N ASN A 4 15.89 -77.92 49.56
CA ASN A 4 16.92 -76.95 50.00
C ASN A 4 17.69 -76.01 49.02
N GLN A 5 17.40 -74.76 49.28
CA GLN A 5 18.39 -73.72 49.65
C GLN A 5 19.44 -73.33 48.63
N MET A 6 19.46 -72.07 48.20
CA MET A 6 20.55 -71.21 48.64
C MET A 6 20.32 -69.73 48.28
N PHE A 7 20.29 -68.91 49.32
CA PHE A 7 20.28 -67.45 49.25
C PHE A 7 21.57 -66.93 48.58
N ARG A 8 21.43 -66.08 47.61
CA ARG A 8 22.49 -65.13 47.31
C ARG A 8 21.89 -63.73 47.06
N LYS A 9 22.22 -62.84 47.98
CA LYS A 9 21.97 -61.42 47.94
C LYS A 9 22.68 -60.77 46.73
N LEU A 10 21.93 -60.18 45.79
CA LEU A 10 22.51 -59.25 44.84
C LEU A 10 21.90 -57.88 45.14
N ARG A 11 22.80 -56.97 45.46
CA ARG A 11 22.54 -55.52 45.60
C ARG A 11 22.24 -54.96 44.24
N VAL A 12 21.05 -54.32 44.06
CA VAL A 12 20.68 -53.54 42.89
C VAL A 12 21.09 -52.09 43.16
N PRO A 13 21.93 -51.44 42.34
CA PRO A 13 22.17 -50.02 42.45
C PRO A 13 20.98 -49.28 41.87
N ALA A 14 20.47 -48.29 42.63
CA ALA A 14 19.42 -47.38 42.21
C ALA A 14 19.97 -46.45 41.09
N LEU A 15 19.55 -46.66 39.85
CA LEU A 15 19.75 -45.74 38.74
C LEU A 15 18.72 -44.63 38.86
N LEU A 16 19.14 -43.44 39.28
CA LEU A 16 18.42 -42.20 39.18
C LEU A 16 18.29 -41.83 37.67
N ALA A 17 17.14 -42.17 37.08
CA ALA A 17 16.79 -41.64 35.76
C ALA A 17 16.41 -40.18 35.92
N GLY A 18 17.37 -39.28 35.63
CA GLY A 18 17.11 -37.86 35.47
C GLY A 18 16.18 -37.60 34.28
N LEU A 19 14.93 -37.25 34.56
CA LEU A 19 14.01 -36.78 33.54
C LEU A 19 14.45 -35.37 33.10
N VAL A 20 15.21 -35.30 32.02
CA VAL A 20 15.46 -34.02 31.35
C VAL A 20 14.15 -33.60 30.65
N LEU A 21 13.36 -32.75 31.30
CA LEU A 21 12.29 -32.03 30.65
C LEU A 21 12.93 -31.07 29.66
N SER A 22 13.04 -31.49 28.41
CA SER A 22 13.30 -30.59 27.29
C SER A 22 12.08 -29.70 27.11
N THR A 23 12.09 -28.52 27.70
CA THR A 23 11.16 -27.46 27.35
C THR A 23 11.44 -27.06 25.91
N VAL A 24 10.68 -27.62 24.98
CA VAL A 24 10.56 -27.08 23.62
C VAL A 24 9.91 -25.72 23.80
N VAL A 25 10.70 -24.67 23.90
CA VAL A 25 10.22 -23.31 23.69
C VAL A 25 9.79 -23.28 22.23
N ALA A 26 8.49 -23.44 21.99
CA ALA A 26 7.89 -23.08 20.72
C ALA A 26 8.20 -21.58 20.55
N MET A 27 9.19 -21.26 19.71
CA MET A 27 9.34 -19.92 19.20
C MET A 27 8.04 -19.65 18.42
N ALA A 28 7.09 -19.00 19.07
CA ALA A 28 5.96 -18.39 18.38
C ALA A 28 6.61 -17.46 17.37
N ASP A 29 6.42 -17.78 16.10
CA ASP A 29 6.79 -16.91 14.97
C ASP A 29 5.94 -15.65 15.16
N THR A 30 6.46 -14.66 15.88
CA THR A 30 5.77 -13.41 16.17
C THR A 30 5.84 -12.57 14.91
N SER A 31 4.95 -12.90 13.96
CA SER A 31 4.74 -12.05 12.78
C SER A 31 4.47 -10.62 13.23
N GLU A 32 5.21 -9.66 12.67
CA GLU A 32 5.13 -8.26 13.07
C GLU A 32 3.73 -7.70 12.81
N VAL A 33 3.18 -7.00 13.80
CA VAL A 33 1.85 -6.37 13.69
C VAL A 33 1.98 -5.06 12.93
N LEU A 34 1.25 -4.94 11.82
CA LEU A 34 1.26 -3.77 10.92
C LEU A 34 0.06 -2.84 11.15
N VAL A 35 -1.08 -3.40 11.57
CA VAL A 35 -2.28 -2.62 11.89
C VAL A 35 -2.92 -3.19 13.16
N ARG A 36 -3.46 -2.31 14.00
CA ARG A 36 -4.25 -2.65 15.19
C ARG A 36 -5.66 -2.12 15.05
N LEU A 37 -6.63 -2.84 15.59
CA LEU A 37 -8.01 -2.40 15.75
C LEU A 37 -8.35 -2.37 17.24
N SER A 38 -9.31 -1.51 17.64
CA SER A 38 -9.63 -1.24 19.06
C SER A 38 -10.13 -2.45 19.86
N ASP A 39 -10.63 -3.47 19.19
CA ASP A 39 -11.11 -4.73 19.82
C ASP A 39 -10.01 -5.79 20.02
N GLY A 40 -8.75 -5.43 19.73
CA GLY A 40 -7.59 -6.30 19.85
C GLY A 40 -7.27 -7.11 18.60
N ASP A 41 -8.07 -6.99 17.51
CA ASP A 41 -7.72 -7.59 16.23
C ASP A 41 -6.51 -6.88 15.60
N THR A 42 -5.73 -7.63 14.85
CA THR A 42 -4.49 -7.14 14.25
C THR A 42 -4.34 -7.65 12.82
N ILE A 43 -3.67 -6.86 12.00
CA ILE A 43 -3.19 -7.30 10.69
C ILE A 43 -1.68 -7.43 10.79
N THR A 44 -1.19 -8.61 10.53
CA THR A 44 0.23 -8.96 10.61
C THR A 44 0.90 -8.97 9.22
N GLU A 45 2.23 -9.06 9.20
CA GLU A 45 3.00 -9.29 7.97
C GLU A 45 2.55 -10.57 7.24
N GLN A 46 2.20 -11.63 8.00
CA GLN A 46 1.70 -12.88 7.44
C GLN A 46 0.32 -12.68 6.78
N ASP A 47 -0.58 -11.91 7.40
CA ASP A 47 -1.89 -11.57 6.81
C ASP A 47 -1.72 -10.79 5.50
N LEU A 48 -0.80 -9.81 5.49
CA LEU A 48 -0.48 -9.03 4.29
C LEU A 48 0.03 -9.95 3.16
N SER A 49 0.96 -10.85 3.47
CA SER A 49 1.48 -11.82 2.49
C SER A 49 0.37 -12.69 1.92
N ALA A 50 -0.45 -13.28 2.78
CA ALA A 50 -1.58 -14.11 2.36
C ALA A 50 -2.63 -13.33 1.54
N TYR A 51 -2.84 -12.06 1.87
CA TYR A 51 -3.73 -11.17 1.10
C TYR A 51 -3.17 -10.89 -0.30
N LEU A 52 -1.89 -10.56 -0.41
CA LEU A 52 -1.21 -10.31 -1.69
C LEU A 52 -1.10 -11.58 -2.55
N ASP A 53 -1.09 -12.77 -1.95
CA ASP A 53 -1.12 -14.03 -2.70
C ASP A 53 -2.47 -14.25 -3.39
N ARG A 54 -3.55 -13.79 -2.78
CA ARG A 54 -4.90 -13.80 -3.37
C ARG A 54 -5.15 -12.62 -4.32
N ARG A 55 -4.56 -11.46 -4.04
CA ARG A 55 -4.72 -10.20 -4.78
C ARG A 55 -3.45 -9.84 -5.56
N VAL A 56 -3.20 -10.64 -6.60
CA VAL A 56 -2.01 -10.50 -7.46
C VAL A 56 -1.92 -9.11 -8.11
N ASP A 57 -3.08 -8.49 -8.35
CA ASP A 57 -3.24 -7.13 -8.88
C ASP A 57 -2.61 -6.07 -7.96
N LEU A 58 -2.59 -6.30 -6.64
CA LEU A 58 -2.03 -5.37 -5.65
C LEU A 58 -0.53 -5.55 -5.39
N ARG A 59 0.09 -6.63 -5.88
CA ARG A 59 1.52 -6.89 -5.66
C ARG A 59 2.42 -5.78 -6.21
N ALA A 60 2.04 -5.18 -7.33
CA ALA A 60 2.79 -4.06 -7.89
C ALA A 60 2.72 -2.81 -6.99
N ALA A 61 1.56 -2.52 -6.41
CA ALA A 61 1.42 -1.43 -5.46
C ALA A 61 2.22 -1.68 -4.17
N ALA A 62 2.24 -2.92 -3.66
CA ALA A 62 2.93 -3.28 -2.42
C ALA A 62 4.47 -3.35 -2.52
N ARG A 63 5.07 -2.77 -3.56
CA ARG A 63 6.54 -2.74 -3.74
C ARG A 63 7.23 -1.64 -2.94
N ASN A 64 6.50 -0.69 -2.39
CA ASN A 64 7.02 0.40 -1.58
C ASN A 64 6.15 0.64 -0.34
N SER A 65 6.65 1.43 0.61
CA SER A 65 5.98 1.67 1.89
C SER A 65 4.60 2.33 1.73
N SER A 66 4.47 3.29 0.84
CA SER A 66 3.20 3.96 0.55
C SER A 66 2.16 3.02 -0.05
N GLY A 67 2.58 2.15 -0.97
CA GLY A 67 1.70 1.15 -1.55
C GLY A 67 1.28 0.06 -0.55
N VAL A 68 2.21 -0.38 0.32
CA VAL A 68 1.86 -1.29 1.43
C VAL A 68 0.86 -0.64 2.37
N GLU A 69 1.04 0.63 2.73
CA GLU A 69 0.08 1.37 3.56
C GLU A 69 -1.30 1.40 2.92
N THR A 70 -1.38 1.64 1.61
CA THR A 70 -2.66 1.62 0.86
C THR A 70 -3.33 0.25 0.94
N VAL A 71 -2.58 -0.83 0.75
CA VAL A 71 -3.10 -2.21 0.87
C VAL A 71 -3.57 -2.50 2.29
N LEU A 72 -2.80 -2.11 3.31
CA LEU A 72 -3.18 -2.30 4.72
C LEU A 72 -4.45 -1.53 5.09
N ARG A 73 -4.64 -0.32 4.56
CA ARG A 73 -5.89 0.45 4.72
C ARG A 73 -7.07 -0.26 4.05
N GLU A 74 -6.88 -0.87 2.89
CA GLU A 74 -7.92 -1.69 2.22
C GLU A 74 -8.28 -2.90 3.08
N MET A 75 -7.29 -3.64 3.59
CA MET A 75 -7.52 -4.79 4.47
C MET A 75 -8.23 -4.39 5.78
N ALA A 76 -7.82 -3.28 6.40
CA ALA A 76 -8.45 -2.77 7.62
C ALA A 76 -9.90 -2.34 7.38
N LEU A 77 -10.18 -1.68 6.24
CA LEU A 77 -11.52 -1.32 5.84
C LEU A 77 -12.40 -2.55 5.63
N GLU A 78 -11.88 -3.58 4.95
CA GLU A 78 -12.59 -4.85 4.75
C GLU A 78 -12.96 -5.47 6.09
N ARG A 79 -12.04 -5.56 7.06
CA ARG A 79 -12.33 -6.07 8.41
C ARG A 79 -13.37 -5.22 9.15
N ALA A 80 -13.26 -3.90 9.09
CA ALA A 80 -14.24 -2.99 9.72
C ALA A 80 -15.64 -3.16 9.12
N LEU A 81 -15.75 -3.31 7.80
CA LEU A 81 -17.01 -3.54 7.10
C LEU A 81 -17.62 -4.91 7.42
N MET A 82 -16.81 -5.96 7.53
CA MET A 82 -17.28 -7.28 7.93
C MET A 82 -17.95 -7.24 9.31
N ARG A 83 -17.32 -6.57 10.28
CA ARG A 83 -17.88 -6.36 11.62
C ARG A 83 -19.15 -5.51 11.61
N GLU A 84 -19.17 -4.49 10.77
CA GLU A 84 -20.33 -3.65 10.62
C GLU A 84 -21.52 -4.45 10.05
N GLY A 85 -21.25 -5.34 9.09
CA GLY A 85 -22.24 -6.26 8.56
C GLY A 85 -22.77 -7.23 9.61
N GLU A 86 -21.91 -7.83 10.43
CA GLU A 86 -22.28 -8.69 11.56
C GLU A 86 -23.14 -7.91 12.57
N ARG A 87 -22.74 -6.69 12.93
CA ARG A 87 -23.51 -5.81 13.84
C ARG A 87 -24.89 -5.47 13.29
N LEU A 88 -25.02 -5.36 11.98
CA LEU A 88 -26.29 -5.10 11.29
C LEU A 88 -27.14 -6.36 11.09
N GLY A 89 -26.63 -7.54 11.45
CA GLY A 89 -27.29 -8.81 11.22
C GLY A 89 -27.35 -9.22 9.75
N GLU A 90 -26.44 -8.70 8.92
CA GLU A 90 -26.39 -9.05 7.50
C GLU A 90 -25.86 -10.48 7.32
N PRO A 91 -26.53 -11.32 6.51
CA PRO A 91 -26.14 -12.71 6.35
C PRO A 91 -24.78 -12.80 5.63
N ARG A 92 -23.85 -13.55 6.25
CA ARG A 92 -22.58 -13.93 5.65
C ARG A 92 -22.60 -15.42 5.31
N LYS A 93 -22.01 -15.81 4.18
CA LYS A 93 -21.85 -17.24 3.88
C LYS A 93 -20.82 -17.85 4.81
N GLU A 94 -21.26 -18.78 5.65
CA GLU A 94 -20.40 -19.64 6.45
C GLU A 94 -19.98 -20.84 5.59
N ASP A 95 -18.85 -20.77 4.92
CA ASP A 95 -18.27 -21.87 4.16
C ASP A 95 -16.76 -21.94 4.45
N LYS A 96 -16.16 -23.12 4.34
CA LYS A 96 -14.69 -23.32 4.40
C LYS A 96 -13.91 -22.51 3.36
N LYS A 97 -14.61 -21.92 2.39
CA LYS A 97 -14.10 -21.00 1.37
C LYS A 97 -14.60 -19.56 1.58
N ALA A 98 -15.13 -19.24 2.76
CA ALA A 98 -15.74 -17.93 3.06
C ALA A 98 -14.79 -16.77 2.76
N GLU A 99 -13.51 -16.89 3.07
CA GLU A 99 -12.49 -15.87 2.79
C GLU A 99 -12.45 -15.41 1.34
N ARG A 100 -12.87 -16.24 0.37
CA ARG A 100 -12.96 -15.83 -1.05
C ARG A 100 -14.04 -14.80 -1.30
N PHE A 101 -15.02 -14.71 -0.41
CA PHE A 101 -16.19 -13.85 -0.55
C PHE A 101 -16.16 -12.67 0.42
N ASP A 102 -15.16 -12.58 1.30
CA ASP A 102 -15.08 -11.51 2.31
C ASP A 102 -15.04 -10.13 1.66
N GLY A 103 -14.24 -9.94 0.63
CA GLY A 103 -14.20 -8.68 -0.11
C GLY A 103 -15.54 -8.34 -0.76
N ALA A 104 -16.26 -9.32 -1.31
CA ALA A 104 -17.59 -9.11 -1.90
C ALA A 104 -18.64 -8.78 -0.82
N TYR A 105 -18.56 -9.44 0.33
CA TYR A 105 -19.41 -9.15 1.48
C TYR A 105 -19.14 -7.73 2.00
N ALA A 106 -17.89 -7.39 2.27
CA ALA A 106 -17.50 -6.05 2.70
C ALA A 106 -17.95 -4.98 1.71
N TYR A 107 -17.79 -5.22 0.40
CA TYR A 107 -18.27 -4.31 -0.62
C TYR A 107 -19.80 -4.12 -0.58
N SER A 108 -20.58 -5.20 -0.36
CA SER A 108 -22.03 -5.12 -0.23
C SER A 108 -22.45 -4.28 0.98
N ILE A 109 -21.75 -4.41 2.10
CA ILE A 109 -21.97 -3.61 3.32
C ILE A 109 -21.60 -2.14 3.04
N PHE A 110 -20.47 -1.89 2.38
CA PHE A 110 -20.07 -0.54 1.99
C PHE A 110 -21.13 0.16 1.13
N GLN A 111 -21.68 -0.55 0.14
CA GLN A 111 -22.77 -0.03 -0.70
C GLN A 111 -24.05 0.25 0.11
N LYS A 112 -24.38 -0.62 1.07
CA LYS A 112 -25.56 -0.46 1.93
C LYS A 112 -25.45 0.74 2.87
N LEU A 113 -24.25 1.00 3.39
CA LEU A 113 -23.96 2.14 4.26
C LEU A 113 -23.76 3.45 3.47
N GLY A 114 -23.49 3.33 2.17
CA GLY A 114 -23.20 4.46 1.31
C GLY A 114 -24.38 5.42 1.18
N LYS A 115 -24.07 6.71 1.11
CA LYS A 115 -25.07 7.76 0.87
C LYS A 115 -25.58 7.69 -0.56
N VAL A 116 -26.90 7.79 -0.73
CA VAL A 116 -27.52 7.97 -2.05
C VAL A 116 -27.28 9.40 -2.52
N CYS A 117 -26.55 9.55 -3.62
CA CYS A 117 -26.22 10.84 -4.22
C CYS A 117 -27.15 11.11 -5.41
N GLN A 118 -27.83 12.25 -5.40
CA GLN A 118 -28.73 12.68 -6.45
C GLN A 118 -28.10 13.81 -7.29
N PRO A 119 -28.36 13.87 -8.59
CA PRO A 119 -27.93 15.01 -9.40
C PRO A 119 -28.75 16.27 -9.02
N PRO A 120 -28.23 17.48 -9.31
CA PRO A 120 -29.03 18.72 -9.26
C PRO A 120 -30.32 18.57 -10.06
N THR A 121 -31.43 19.12 -9.52
CA THR A 121 -32.78 18.93 -10.09
C THR A 121 -33.04 19.82 -11.27
N ASP A 122 -32.40 21.00 -11.32
CA ASP A 122 -32.56 21.98 -12.38
C ASP A 122 -31.27 22.79 -12.62
N ALA A 123 -31.31 23.74 -13.54
CA ALA A 123 -30.18 24.57 -13.90
C ALA A 123 -29.75 25.53 -12.78
N ALA A 124 -30.66 25.97 -11.91
CA ALA A 124 -30.32 26.85 -10.79
C ALA A 124 -29.58 26.05 -9.70
N ASP A 125 -30.03 24.84 -9.40
CA ASP A 125 -29.35 23.92 -8.51
C ASP A 125 -27.95 23.53 -9.04
N ALA A 126 -27.84 23.25 -10.33
CA ALA A 126 -26.58 22.97 -10.97
C ALA A 126 -25.61 24.15 -10.87
N ARG A 127 -26.09 25.37 -11.08
CA ARG A 127 -25.28 26.58 -10.93
C ARG A 127 -24.82 26.79 -9.49
N ARG A 128 -25.73 26.63 -8.52
CA ARG A 128 -25.43 26.73 -7.11
C ARG A 128 -24.35 25.71 -6.71
N PHE A 129 -24.48 24.43 -7.12
CA PHE A 129 -23.46 23.41 -6.87
C PHE A 129 -22.11 23.82 -7.45
N PHE A 130 -22.05 24.35 -8.66
CA PHE A 130 -20.82 24.82 -9.27
C PHE A 130 -20.14 25.91 -8.44
N ASP A 131 -20.92 26.90 -7.96
CA ASP A 131 -20.41 28.03 -7.19
C ASP A 131 -19.95 27.61 -5.76
N GLU A 132 -20.65 26.64 -5.13
CA GLU A 132 -20.36 26.15 -3.78
C GLU A 132 -19.23 25.12 -3.73
N HIS A 133 -18.97 24.39 -4.83
CA HIS A 133 -17.99 23.29 -4.88
C HIS A 133 -16.92 23.50 -5.97
N PRO A 134 -16.12 24.58 -5.91
CA PRO A 134 -15.12 24.86 -6.95
C PRO A 134 -14.09 23.74 -7.11
N GLN A 135 -13.80 22.97 -6.02
CA GLN A 135 -12.90 21.83 -6.07
C GLN A 135 -13.37 20.71 -7.01
N ALA A 136 -14.69 20.53 -7.20
CA ALA A 136 -15.27 19.57 -8.15
C ALA A 136 -15.01 19.92 -9.62
N PHE A 137 -14.59 21.17 -9.87
CA PHE A 137 -14.37 21.74 -11.19
C PHE A 137 -12.92 22.22 -11.39
N ARG A 138 -12.01 21.77 -10.55
CA ARG A 138 -10.60 22.06 -10.69
C ARG A 138 -9.92 20.98 -11.52
N VAL A 139 -9.18 21.37 -12.54
CA VAL A 139 -8.20 20.50 -13.20
C VAL A 139 -6.98 20.43 -12.30
N PRO A 140 -6.55 19.25 -11.83
CA PRO A 140 -5.37 19.13 -10.99
C PRO A 140 -4.11 19.52 -11.76
N PRO A 141 -3.02 19.90 -11.07
CA PRO A 141 -1.74 20.10 -11.72
C PRO A 141 -1.22 18.77 -12.27
N MET A 142 -0.57 18.83 -13.41
CA MET A 142 0.02 17.66 -14.07
C MET A 142 1.47 17.93 -14.47
N ALA A 143 2.28 16.89 -14.46
CA ALA A 143 3.61 16.94 -15.07
C ALA A 143 3.76 15.81 -16.09
N ARG A 144 4.42 16.11 -17.22
CA ARG A 144 4.99 15.07 -18.07
C ARG A 144 6.32 14.67 -17.47
N LEU A 145 6.42 13.43 -17.05
CA LEU A 145 7.56 12.91 -16.32
C LEU A 145 8.33 11.91 -17.15
N ALA A 146 9.66 11.98 -17.06
CA ALA A 146 10.47 10.83 -17.36
C ALA A 146 11.03 10.25 -16.06
N ARG A 147 11.13 8.91 -16.00
CA ARG A 147 11.55 8.17 -14.82
C ARG A 147 12.65 7.18 -15.15
N ILE A 148 13.62 7.09 -14.25
CA ILE A 148 14.55 5.98 -14.15
C ILE A 148 14.27 5.30 -12.81
N MET A 149 14.03 3.98 -12.83
CA MET A 149 13.69 3.18 -11.67
C MET A 149 14.53 1.92 -11.65
N LEU A 150 15.14 1.61 -10.51
CA LEU A 150 15.98 0.44 -10.32
C LEU A 150 15.72 -0.20 -8.96
N PRO A 151 15.67 -1.53 -8.85
CA PRO A 151 15.72 -2.19 -7.56
C PRO A 151 17.00 -1.82 -6.82
N THR A 152 16.91 -1.48 -5.53
CA THR A 152 18.08 -1.04 -4.74
C THR A 152 19.11 -2.16 -4.52
N ALA A 153 18.68 -3.42 -4.65
CA ALA A 153 19.55 -4.60 -4.56
C ALA A 153 20.40 -4.83 -5.82
N GLU A 154 20.04 -4.20 -6.95
CA GLU A 154 20.75 -4.37 -8.21
C GLU A 154 22.08 -3.60 -8.24
N LYS A 155 22.98 -4.11 -9.09
CA LYS A 155 24.24 -3.43 -9.42
C LYS A 155 24.33 -3.17 -10.92
N ILE A 156 24.80 -1.98 -11.29
CA ILE A 156 25.02 -1.59 -12.67
C ILE A 156 26.51 -1.27 -12.84
N ALA A 157 27.18 -1.97 -13.72
CA ALA A 157 28.62 -1.84 -13.93
C ALA A 157 29.46 -1.96 -12.65
N GLY A 158 28.99 -2.81 -11.70
CA GLY A 158 29.65 -3.02 -10.40
C GLY A 158 29.21 -2.05 -9.29
N GLU A 159 28.53 -0.97 -9.60
CA GLU A 159 28.06 0.04 -8.65
C GLU A 159 26.67 -0.32 -8.10
N PRO A 160 26.39 -0.13 -6.79
CA PRO A 160 25.04 -0.24 -6.24
C PRO A 160 24.07 0.73 -6.95
N ALA A 161 22.81 0.31 -7.15
CA ALA A 161 21.82 1.07 -7.92
C ALA A 161 21.69 2.54 -7.48
N MET A 162 21.66 2.81 -6.17
CA MET A 162 21.54 4.19 -5.66
C MET A 162 22.80 5.04 -5.97
N GLY A 163 23.99 4.46 -5.84
CA GLY A 163 25.25 5.12 -6.20
C GLY A 163 25.31 5.42 -7.70
N TRP A 164 24.94 4.41 -8.51
CA TRP A 164 24.86 4.59 -9.97
C TRP A 164 23.86 5.70 -10.34
N LEU A 165 22.64 5.72 -9.75
CA LEU A 165 21.65 6.77 -10.00
C LEU A 165 22.18 8.16 -9.64
N MET A 166 22.93 8.29 -8.53
CA MET A 166 23.56 9.57 -8.15
C MET A 166 24.53 10.06 -9.21
N VAL A 167 25.43 9.18 -9.67
CA VAL A 167 26.40 9.51 -10.73
C VAL A 167 25.70 9.91 -12.02
N GLN A 168 24.60 9.22 -12.38
CA GLN A 168 23.84 9.58 -13.59
C GLN A 168 23.10 10.92 -13.41
N ALA A 169 22.52 11.17 -12.25
CA ALA A 169 21.86 12.46 -11.98
C ALA A 169 22.83 13.63 -12.14
N GLU A 170 24.05 13.52 -11.61
CA GLU A 170 25.11 14.52 -11.81
C GLU A 170 25.53 14.65 -13.26
N ALA A 171 25.65 13.55 -14.01
CA ALA A 171 26.03 13.58 -15.41
C ALA A 171 24.95 14.25 -16.28
N ILE A 172 23.68 13.98 -16.01
CA ILE A 172 22.52 14.61 -16.66
C ILE A 172 22.50 16.11 -16.32
N ALA A 173 22.66 16.48 -15.05
CA ALA A 173 22.64 17.87 -14.60
C ALA A 173 23.78 18.70 -15.24
N ARG A 174 24.92 18.06 -15.50
CA ARG A 174 26.08 18.69 -16.24
C ARG A 174 25.92 18.65 -17.75
N GLY A 175 24.88 18.03 -18.29
CA GLY A 175 24.67 17.89 -19.74
C GLY A 175 25.65 16.93 -20.43
N THR A 176 26.37 16.09 -19.68
CA THR A 176 27.35 15.12 -20.23
C THR A 176 26.68 13.80 -20.64
N ARG A 177 25.47 13.57 -20.21
CA ARG A 177 24.62 12.43 -20.62
C ARG A 177 23.17 12.89 -20.82
N SER A 178 22.46 12.22 -21.72
CA SER A 178 21.01 12.40 -21.85
C SER A 178 20.25 11.51 -20.87
N LEU A 179 19.03 11.91 -20.54
CA LEU A 179 18.14 11.07 -19.70
C LEU A 179 17.77 9.78 -20.44
N GLU A 180 17.57 9.86 -21.74
CA GLU A 180 17.20 8.75 -22.62
C GLU A 180 18.28 7.66 -22.61
N ASP A 181 19.57 8.02 -22.75
CA ASP A 181 20.68 7.06 -22.70
C ASP A 181 20.75 6.34 -21.36
N VAL A 182 20.49 7.08 -20.27
CA VAL A 182 20.48 6.52 -18.92
C VAL A 182 19.25 5.60 -18.72
N ALA A 183 18.08 5.99 -19.23
CA ALA A 183 16.87 5.17 -19.19
C ALA A 183 17.03 3.86 -19.99
N GLU A 184 17.65 3.92 -21.17
CA GLU A 184 17.96 2.72 -21.96
C GLU A 184 18.92 1.78 -21.23
N GLN A 185 19.91 2.32 -20.54
CA GLN A 185 20.84 1.52 -19.75
C GLN A 185 20.14 0.86 -18.56
N ALA A 186 19.29 1.61 -17.85
CA ALA A 186 18.47 1.08 -16.77
C ALA A 186 17.50 0.00 -17.23
N ALA A 187 16.88 0.17 -18.42
CA ALA A 187 15.96 -0.81 -19.01
C ALA A 187 16.64 -2.16 -19.36
N LYS A 188 17.95 -2.19 -19.57
CA LYS A 188 18.69 -3.45 -19.77
C LYS A 188 18.80 -4.26 -18.48
N VAL A 189 18.83 -3.58 -17.32
CA VAL A 189 18.95 -4.20 -16.00
C VAL A 189 17.58 -4.52 -15.42
N TYR A 190 16.61 -3.60 -15.53
CA TYR A 190 15.28 -3.76 -14.98
C TYR A 190 14.20 -3.51 -16.04
N LYS A 191 13.44 -4.57 -16.37
CA LYS A 191 12.50 -4.59 -17.50
C LYS A 191 11.02 -4.67 -17.09
N LEU A 192 10.73 -4.81 -15.78
CA LEU A 192 9.36 -5.03 -15.31
C LEU A 192 8.51 -3.75 -15.36
N ASP A 193 9.12 -2.59 -15.28
CA ASP A 193 8.45 -1.30 -15.33
C ASP A 193 9.06 -0.42 -16.43
N PRO A 194 8.26 0.45 -17.07
CA PRO A 194 8.76 1.33 -18.11
C PRO A 194 9.76 2.35 -17.57
N GLN A 195 10.83 2.55 -18.32
CA GLN A 195 11.83 3.59 -18.12
C GLN A 195 11.60 4.74 -19.12
N GLY A 196 12.13 5.93 -18.83
CA GLY A 196 11.99 7.08 -19.70
C GLY A 196 10.65 7.80 -19.56
N ASP A 197 10.11 8.31 -20.65
CA ASP A 197 8.89 9.13 -20.65
C ASP A 197 7.66 8.33 -20.23
N LEU A 198 7.05 8.74 -19.13
CA LEU A 198 5.81 8.15 -18.58
C LEU A 198 4.54 8.85 -19.10
N GLY A 199 4.69 9.92 -19.87
CA GLY A 199 3.58 10.79 -20.24
C GLY A 199 3.12 11.71 -19.10
N TRP A 200 1.86 12.13 -19.16
CA TRP A 200 1.28 13.06 -18.18
C TRP A 200 0.80 12.33 -16.94
N VAL A 201 1.31 12.77 -15.79
CA VAL A 201 0.96 12.26 -14.46
C VAL A 201 0.29 13.37 -13.66
N THR A 202 -0.83 13.06 -13.01
CA THR A 202 -1.48 13.98 -12.08
C THR A 202 -0.62 14.12 -10.82
N LEU A 203 -0.36 15.34 -10.40
CA LEU A 203 0.40 15.64 -9.19
C LEU A 203 -0.58 15.80 -8.02
N THR A 204 -0.50 14.86 -7.07
CA THR A 204 -1.26 14.90 -5.82
C THR A 204 -0.30 15.08 -4.64
N ASP A 205 -0.81 15.31 -3.46
CA ASP A 205 0.01 15.44 -2.22
C ASP A 205 0.07 14.14 -1.43
N GLU A 206 -0.43 13.05 -1.99
CA GLU A 206 -0.58 11.76 -1.29
C GLU A 206 0.75 11.19 -0.83
N THR A 207 1.81 11.34 -1.65
CA THR A 207 3.14 10.79 -1.32
C THR A 207 4.21 11.87 -1.27
N ALA A 208 5.30 11.61 -0.53
CA ALA A 208 6.45 12.52 -0.46
C ALA A 208 7.08 12.76 -1.85
N ILE A 209 7.11 11.73 -2.71
CA ILE A 209 7.61 11.84 -4.08
C ILE A 209 6.71 12.76 -4.90
N LEU A 210 5.40 12.56 -4.88
CA LEU A 210 4.46 13.40 -5.63
C LEU A 210 4.51 14.86 -5.17
N ARG A 211 4.65 15.13 -3.87
CA ARG A 211 4.86 16.48 -3.33
C ARG A 211 6.16 17.10 -3.84
N ALA A 212 7.27 16.35 -3.87
CA ALA A 212 8.54 16.82 -4.40
C ALA A 212 8.44 17.14 -5.90
N LEU A 213 7.77 16.29 -6.70
CA LEU A 213 7.51 16.52 -8.11
C LEU A 213 6.59 17.73 -8.33
N ALA A 214 5.60 17.95 -7.47
CA ALA A 214 4.72 19.11 -7.55
C ALA A 214 5.46 20.43 -7.33
N SER A 215 6.45 20.45 -6.42
CA SER A 215 7.28 21.64 -6.13
C SER A 215 8.39 21.91 -7.16
N ALA A 216 8.82 20.87 -7.89
CA ALA A 216 9.87 20.99 -8.91
C ALA A 216 9.39 21.76 -10.14
N LYS A 217 10.33 22.38 -10.89
CA LYS A 217 10.05 23.13 -12.12
C LYS A 217 10.28 22.25 -13.36
N GLN A 218 9.77 22.71 -14.49
CA GLN A 218 10.10 22.10 -15.78
C GLN A 218 11.62 22.16 -16.01
N GLY A 219 12.20 21.03 -16.42
CA GLY A 219 13.64 20.85 -16.61
C GLY A 219 14.37 20.34 -15.37
N ASP A 220 13.75 20.37 -14.18
CA ASP A 220 14.39 19.88 -12.97
C ASP A 220 14.52 18.35 -12.97
N LEU A 221 15.59 17.89 -12.30
CA LEU A 221 15.78 16.51 -11.87
C LEU A 221 15.37 16.39 -10.40
N VAL A 222 14.58 15.37 -10.07
CA VAL A 222 14.16 15.05 -8.71
C VAL A 222 14.69 13.67 -8.32
N GLY A 223 15.52 13.63 -7.32
CA GLY A 223 16.18 12.40 -6.85
C GLY A 223 17.72 12.45 -7.02
N PRO A 224 18.40 11.29 -6.89
CA PRO A 224 17.79 9.99 -6.64
C PRO A 224 17.13 9.90 -5.27
N VAL A 225 15.94 9.32 -5.25
CA VAL A 225 15.17 9.07 -4.01
C VAL A 225 14.88 7.58 -3.89
N ARG A 226 15.05 7.04 -2.68
CA ARG A 226 14.67 5.67 -2.37
C ARG A 226 13.26 5.64 -1.81
N ASP A 227 12.44 4.73 -2.33
CA ASP A 227 11.15 4.36 -1.76
C ASP A 227 11.00 2.84 -1.79
N GLY A 228 10.96 2.24 -0.61
CA GLY A 228 10.96 0.78 -0.44
C GLY A 228 12.18 0.11 -1.06
N ASP A 229 11.92 -0.87 -1.92
CA ASP A 229 12.93 -1.67 -2.60
C ASP A 229 13.51 -1.00 -3.87
N TYR A 230 13.10 0.23 -4.17
CA TYR A 230 13.48 0.91 -5.41
C TYR A 230 14.14 2.27 -5.20
N GLY A 231 15.07 2.59 -6.10
CA GLY A 231 15.62 3.92 -6.29
C GLY A 231 15.02 4.57 -7.53
N TYR A 232 14.73 5.86 -7.44
CA TYR A 232 14.08 6.64 -8.51
C TYR A 232 14.87 7.90 -8.83
N LEU A 233 14.92 8.22 -10.11
CA LEU A 233 15.31 9.53 -10.61
C LEU A 233 14.24 10.01 -11.58
N PHE A 234 13.71 11.20 -11.38
CA PHE A 234 12.68 11.80 -12.24
C PHE A 234 13.20 13.03 -12.94
N SER A 235 12.73 13.27 -14.15
CA SER A 235 12.86 14.54 -14.85
C SER A 235 11.50 15.11 -15.19
N ILE A 236 11.32 16.42 -14.98
CA ILE A 236 10.11 17.15 -15.29
C ILE A 236 10.20 17.65 -16.73
N LEU A 237 9.60 16.94 -17.68
CA LEU A 237 9.63 17.30 -19.10
C LEU A 237 8.73 18.51 -19.43
N ALA A 238 7.57 18.58 -18.80
CA ALA A 238 6.64 19.70 -18.92
C ALA A 238 5.70 19.76 -17.71
N LYS A 239 5.12 20.93 -17.43
CA LYS A 239 4.09 21.10 -16.38
C LYS A 239 2.84 21.76 -16.93
N ARG A 240 1.71 21.42 -16.33
CA ARG A 240 0.43 22.10 -16.49
C ARG A 240 -0.04 22.49 -15.11
N GLU A 241 -0.25 23.77 -14.90
CA GLU A 241 -0.74 24.27 -13.63
C GLU A 241 -2.22 23.87 -13.41
N SER A 242 -2.59 23.79 -12.16
CA SER A 242 -4.00 23.64 -11.79
C SER A 242 -4.79 24.82 -12.32
N ARG A 243 -5.97 24.56 -12.90
CA ARG A 243 -6.89 25.61 -13.29
C ARG A 243 -8.32 25.32 -12.88
N GLN A 244 -9.06 26.37 -12.58
CA GLN A 244 -10.50 26.32 -12.39
C GLN A 244 -11.18 26.29 -13.75
N LEU A 245 -12.13 25.37 -13.96
CA LEU A 245 -12.96 25.34 -15.15
C LEU A 245 -14.04 26.44 -15.06
N ALA A 246 -14.32 27.08 -16.16
CA ALA A 246 -15.40 28.05 -16.25
C ALA A 246 -16.76 27.35 -16.42
N TRP A 247 -17.84 28.04 -16.06
CA TRP A 247 -19.21 27.49 -16.14
C TRP A 247 -19.57 26.98 -17.53
N ASP A 248 -19.29 27.76 -18.56
CA ASP A 248 -19.56 27.44 -19.95
C ASP A 248 -18.82 26.20 -20.47
N GLU A 249 -17.65 25.89 -19.88
CA GLU A 249 -16.91 24.66 -20.19
C GLU A 249 -17.57 23.41 -19.59
N VAL A 250 -18.35 23.53 -18.50
CA VAL A 250 -18.77 22.39 -17.69
C VAL A 250 -20.28 22.27 -17.48
N ALA A 251 -21.07 23.26 -17.83
CA ALA A 251 -22.51 23.34 -17.52
C ALA A 251 -23.25 22.01 -17.80
N VAL A 252 -22.99 21.39 -18.96
CA VAL A 252 -23.61 20.10 -19.36
C VAL A 252 -23.16 18.93 -18.47
N SER A 253 -21.94 18.98 -17.93
CA SER A 253 -21.36 17.90 -17.13
C SER A 253 -21.59 18.06 -15.62
N VAL A 254 -22.10 19.21 -15.16
CA VAL A 254 -22.32 19.50 -13.73
C VAL A 254 -23.14 18.42 -13.02
N PRO A 255 -24.28 17.92 -13.55
CA PRO A 255 -25.04 16.88 -12.86
C PRO A 255 -24.23 15.61 -12.57
N THR A 256 -23.48 15.14 -13.57
CA THR A 256 -22.62 13.96 -13.40
C THR A 256 -21.48 14.22 -12.42
N ARG A 257 -20.85 15.39 -12.49
CA ARG A 257 -19.77 15.80 -11.57
C ARG A 257 -20.28 15.92 -10.14
N ALA A 258 -21.47 16.48 -9.93
CA ALA A 258 -22.09 16.58 -8.61
C ALA A 258 -22.32 15.21 -7.97
N VAL A 259 -22.86 14.26 -8.73
CA VAL A 259 -23.04 12.87 -8.24
C VAL A 259 -21.70 12.22 -7.90
N ASN A 260 -20.70 12.37 -8.76
CA ASN A 260 -19.37 11.78 -8.53
C ASN A 260 -18.67 12.42 -7.32
N PHE A 261 -18.76 13.74 -7.18
CA PHE A 261 -18.24 14.47 -6.03
C PHE A 261 -18.92 14.01 -4.73
N CYS A 262 -20.24 13.98 -4.70
CA CYS A 262 -21.00 13.49 -3.54
C CYS A 262 -20.59 12.04 -3.17
N ARG A 263 -20.47 11.14 -4.15
CA ARG A 263 -20.05 9.75 -3.91
C ARG A 263 -18.65 9.66 -3.34
N HIS A 264 -17.72 10.46 -3.87
CA HIS A 264 -16.35 10.51 -3.37
C HIS A 264 -16.31 10.98 -1.92
N GLU A 265 -16.89 12.15 -1.62
CA GLU A 265 -16.97 12.70 -0.27
C GLU A 265 -17.65 11.74 0.71
N ALA A 266 -18.79 11.17 0.31
CA ALA A 266 -19.51 10.21 1.15
C ALA A 266 -18.70 8.93 1.40
N SER A 267 -17.94 8.45 0.41
CA SER A 267 -17.08 7.29 0.56
C SER A 267 -15.90 7.57 1.49
N GLU A 268 -15.25 8.72 1.34
CA GLU A 268 -14.15 9.11 2.22
C GLU A 268 -14.63 9.33 3.66
N GLN A 269 -15.78 9.99 3.83
CA GLN A 269 -16.37 10.16 5.16
C GLN A 269 -16.72 8.81 5.81
N LEU A 270 -17.35 7.90 5.07
CA LEU A 270 -17.69 6.56 5.57
C LEU A 270 -16.43 5.78 5.99
N ARG A 271 -15.35 5.85 5.18
CA ARG A 271 -14.05 5.24 5.53
C ARG A 271 -13.48 5.82 6.83
N ALA A 272 -13.45 7.15 6.94
CA ALA A 272 -12.96 7.85 8.12
C ALA A 272 -13.77 7.49 9.37
N ASP A 273 -15.10 7.45 9.26
CA ASP A 273 -15.99 7.09 10.36
C ASP A 273 -15.79 5.63 10.81
N LEU A 274 -15.63 4.70 9.86
CA LEU A 274 -15.34 3.30 10.17
C LEU A 274 -13.96 3.15 10.83
N PHE A 275 -12.93 3.82 10.32
CA PHE A 275 -11.59 3.77 10.93
C PHE A 275 -11.59 4.33 12.34
N LYS A 276 -12.28 5.45 12.56
CA LYS A 276 -12.46 6.03 13.88
C LYS A 276 -13.25 5.09 14.81
N LYS A 277 -14.36 4.52 14.32
CA LYS A 277 -15.22 3.62 15.10
C LYS A 277 -14.50 2.37 15.56
N TYR A 278 -13.68 1.79 14.69
CA TYR A 278 -12.94 0.56 14.96
C TYR A 278 -11.49 0.81 15.41
N GLY A 279 -11.10 2.06 15.66
CA GLY A 279 -9.78 2.43 16.17
C GLY A 279 -8.65 1.88 15.32
N VAL A 280 -8.73 2.07 13.99
CA VAL A 280 -7.72 1.54 13.06
C VAL A 280 -6.44 2.37 13.17
N GLU A 281 -5.36 1.74 13.61
CA GLU A 281 -4.04 2.36 13.75
C GLU A 281 -3.00 1.57 12.96
N LEU A 282 -2.29 2.25 12.05
CA LEU A 282 -1.19 1.70 11.28
C LEU A 282 0.13 1.93 12.02
N ASP A 283 0.95 0.88 12.16
CA ASP A 283 2.31 0.98 12.70
C ASP A 283 3.29 1.36 11.58
N GLN A 284 3.53 2.67 11.46
CA GLN A 284 4.41 3.22 10.43
C GLN A 284 5.86 2.74 10.54
N ALA A 285 6.33 2.46 11.77
CA ALA A 285 7.68 1.96 11.99
C ALA A 285 7.80 0.52 11.49
N ALA A 286 6.81 -0.32 11.82
CA ALA A 286 6.74 -1.70 11.36
C ALA A 286 6.63 -1.78 9.83
N ILE A 287 5.77 -0.96 9.21
CA ILE A 287 5.62 -0.89 7.74
C ILE A 287 6.95 -0.54 7.07
N LYS A 288 7.66 0.47 7.57
CA LYS A 288 8.99 0.83 7.07
C LYS A 288 10.00 -0.28 7.27
N GLY A 289 9.96 -0.96 8.42
CA GLY A 289 10.83 -2.09 8.75
C GLY A 289 10.74 -3.27 7.79
N LEU A 290 9.60 -3.47 7.10
CA LEU A 290 9.45 -4.52 6.07
C LEU A 290 10.49 -4.39 4.95
N PHE A 291 10.84 -3.16 4.58
CA PHE A 291 11.79 -2.89 3.49
C PHE A 291 13.24 -2.82 3.97
N ASP A 292 13.47 -2.43 5.23
CA ASP A 292 14.82 -2.35 5.80
C ASP A 292 15.42 -3.75 6.05
N ARG A 293 14.59 -4.76 6.36
CA ARG A 293 15.02 -6.15 6.59
C ARG A 293 15.47 -6.84 5.30
N LYS A 294 14.78 -6.62 4.18
CA LYS A 294 15.12 -7.18 2.87
C LYS A 294 16.49 -6.72 2.35
N THR A 295 16.95 -5.57 2.80
CA THR A 295 18.22 -4.98 2.35
C THR A 295 19.45 -5.59 3.07
N LYS A 296 19.24 -6.36 4.16
CA LYS A 296 20.30 -6.97 4.97
C LYS A 296 20.53 -8.46 4.66
N GLN A 297 19.74 -9.07 3.80
CA GLN A 297 19.92 -10.42 3.28
C GLN A 297 20.53 -10.39 1.87
#